data_959d35ad55db780595cda72e8baf2c86
#
_entry.id   959d35ad55db780595cda72e8baf2c86
#
_cell.length_a   1.000
_cell.length_b   1.000
_cell.length_c   1.000
_cell.angle_alpha   90.00
_cell.angle_beta   90.00
_cell.angle_gamma   90.00
#
_symmetry.space_group_name_H-M   'P 1'
#
loop_
_entity.id
_entity.type
_entity.pdbx_description
1 polymer ?
#
loop_
_entity_poly.entity_id
_entity_poly.type
_entity_poly.pdbx_seq_one_letter_code
_entity_poly.pdbx_strand_id
1 'polypeptide(L)'
;NQKTILGHPSGLYVLFFTEMWERFSYYGMRAILVLFLVSSFTEGGWGWERSEALSLYALYTGLVYVTPIFGGLIADQILGYRNAIIIGALIMTLGHAAMALEVFYDFFLYVGLICLIIGNGLFKPNISSIVGKLYKTEGQDKDAGYTIFYMGINSGAFLGILLCGYIGENEGWHYGFGLAGIFMFLGMLQFYYAQNIFGSIGVFNKNNSKEKVVDESSGKDL
;
A
#
# COMPACT_ATOMS: atom_id res chain seq x y z
N ASN A 1 -6.65 4.20 28.12
CA ASN A 1 -5.41 4.98 27.98
C ASN A 1 -4.61 4.36 26.85
N GLN A 2 -4.51 5.03 25.70
CA GLN A 2 -3.56 4.64 24.66
C GLN A 2 -2.14 4.86 25.21
N LYS A 3 -1.27 3.84 25.07
CA LYS A 3 0.15 4.01 25.38
C LYS A 3 0.74 5.06 24.43
N THR A 4 1.53 5.98 24.96
CA THR A 4 2.25 7.00 24.19
C THR A 4 3.74 6.71 24.15
N ILE A 5 4.36 7.01 23.01
CA ILE A 5 5.81 6.94 22.77
C ILE A 5 6.21 8.29 22.18
N LEU A 6 7.22 8.94 22.75
CA LEU A 6 7.69 10.27 22.31
C LEU A 6 6.55 11.30 22.15
N GLY A 7 5.54 11.28 23.02
CA GLY A 7 4.41 12.20 22.99
C GLY A 7 3.28 11.80 22.04
N HIS A 8 3.43 10.80 21.19
CA HIS A 8 2.43 10.35 20.21
C HIS A 8 1.85 8.98 20.57
N PRO A 9 0.61 8.67 20.13
CA PRO A 9 0.03 7.34 20.29
C PRO A 9 0.93 6.25 19.71
N SER A 10 1.15 5.15 20.44
CA SER A 10 2.02 4.05 19.99
C SER A 10 1.59 3.42 18.66
N GLY A 11 0.29 3.48 18.35
CA GLY A 11 -0.24 3.06 17.06
C GLY A 11 0.34 3.83 15.86
N LEU A 12 0.77 5.09 16.05
CA LEU A 12 1.41 5.88 14.99
C LEU A 12 2.68 5.18 14.47
N TYR A 13 3.49 4.63 15.35
CA TYR A 13 4.74 3.95 14.96
C TYR A 13 4.47 2.63 14.25
N VAL A 14 3.40 1.94 14.62
CA VAL A 14 2.95 0.76 13.87
C VAL A 14 2.57 1.15 12.45
N LEU A 15 1.80 2.24 12.29
CA LEU A 15 1.41 2.73 10.95
C LEU A 15 2.60 3.26 10.16
N PHE A 16 3.53 3.96 10.82
CA PHE A 16 4.79 4.43 10.22
C PHE A 16 5.56 3.28 9.56
N PHE A 17 5.85 2.22 10.30
CA PHE A 17 6.60 1.09 9.76
C PHE A 17 5.79 0.28 8.74
N THR A 18 4.48 0.12 8.94
CA THR A 18 3.61 -0.58 7.99
C THR A 18 3.59 0.14 6.63
N GLU A 19 3.42 1.47 6.66
CA GLU A 19 3.47 2.30 5.45
C GLU A 19 4.87 2.31 4.84
N MET A 20 5.92 2.39 5.66
CA MET A 20 7.30 2.35 5.19
C MET A 20 7.58 1.08 4.39
N TRP A 21 7.16 -0.09 4.86
CA TRP A 21 7.34 -1.36 4.16
C TRP A 21 6.52 -1.43 2.86
N GLU A 22 5.30 -0.93 2.90
CA GLU A 22 4.46 -0.85 1.70
C GLU A 22 5.06 0.13 0.67
N ARG A 23 5.52 1.30 1.09
CA ARG A 23 6.20 2.26 0.20
C ARG A 23 7.50 1.70 -0.36
N PHE A 24 8.26 0.96 0.44
CA PHE A 24 9.42 0.21 -0.03
C PHE A 24 9.05 -0.71 -1.20
N SER A 25 8.03 -1.54 -1.02
CA SER A 25 7.61 -2.49 -2.05
C SER A 25 7.07 -1.79 -3.29
N TYR A 26 6.23 -0.78 -3.13
CA TYR A 26 5.61 -0.05 -4.22
C TYR A 26 6.61 0.72 -5.07
N TYR A 27 7.46 1.55 -4.44
CA TYR A 27 8.45 2.34 -5.17
C TYR A 27 9.62 1.50 -5.68
N GLY A 28 10.01 0.46 -4.94
CA GLY A 28 11.01 -0.50 -5.40
C GLY A 28 10.58 -1.20 -6.68
N MET A 29 9.38 -1.76 -6.71
CA MET A 29 8.81 -2.39 -7.91
C MET A 29 8.71 -1.38 -9.07
N ARG A 30 8.20 -0.17 -8.81
CA ARG A 30 8.05 0.86 -9.85
C ARG A 30 9.37 1.27 -10.49
N ALA A 31 10.44 1.34 -9.69
CA ALA A 31 11.77 1.71 -10.18
C ALA A 31 12.30 0.70 -11.21
N ILE A 32 12.04 -0.58 -11.01
CA ILE A 32 12.56 -1.64 -11.88
C ILE A 32 11.60 -2.05 -13.00
N LEU A 33 10.29 -1.76 -12.89
CA LEU A 33 9.30 -2.24 -13.87
C LEU A 33 9.61 -1.81 -15.31
N VAL A 34 9.85 -0.53 -15.54
CA VAL A 34 10.15 -0.02 -16.90
C VAL A 34 11.51 -0.52 -17.37
N LEU A 35 12.51 -0.55 -16.47
CA LEU A 35 13.85 -1.06 -16.79
C LEU A 35 13.78 -2.51 -17.23
N PHE A 36 13.07 -3.35 -16.49
CA PHE A 36 12.82 -4.75 -16.82
C PHE A 36 12.17 -4.91 -18.20
N LEU A 37 11.12 -4.15 -18.48
CA LEU A 37 10.39 -4.27 -19.75
C LEU A 37 11.25 -3.90 -20.96
N VAL A 38 12.14 -2.89 -20.84
CA VAL A 38 12.98 -2.43 -21.95
C VAL A 38 14.33 -3.14 -22.04
N SER A 39 14.80 -3.77 -20.98
CA SER A 39 16.04 -4.56 -20.98
C SER A 39 15.96 -5.70 -21.96
N SER A 40 17.11 -6.04 -22.56
CA SER A 40 17.20 -7.11 -23.56
C SER A 40 16.88 -8.48 -22.96
N PHE A 41 16.49 -9.42 -23.81
CA PHE A 41 16.27 -10.82 -23.38
C PHE A 41 17.52 -11.46 -22.79
N THR A 42 18.71 -11.03 -23.22
CA THR A 42 19.99 -11.51 -22.67
C THR A 42 20.26 -11.01 -21.26
N GLU A 43 19.63 -9.92 -20.87
CA GLU A 43 19.67 -9.33 -19.52
C GLU A 43 18.46 -9.74 -18.68
N GLY A 44 17.67 -10.71 -19.15
CA GLY A 44 16.47 -11.21 -18.47
C GLY A 44 15.25 -10.27 -18.55
N GLY A 45 15.29 -9.26 -19.41
CA GLY A 45 14.16 -8.37 -19.69
C GLY A 45 13.32 -8.84 -20.87
N TRP A 46 12.32 -8.03 -21.25
CA TRP A 46 11.40 -8.38 -22.34
C TRP A 46 11.70 -7.70 -23.68
N GLY A 47 12.68 -6.82 -23.74
CA GLY A 47 13.09 -6.15 -24.98
C GLY A 47 12.03 -5.27 -25.62
N TRP A 48 11.09 -4.74 -24.83
CA TRP A 48 10.01 -3.89 -25.33
C TRP A 48 10.53 -2.53 -25.81
N GLU A 49 9.82 -1.95 -26.76
CA GLU A 49 10.01 -0.54 -27.08
C GLU A 49 9.65 0.33 -25.86
N ARG A 50 10.46 1.37 -25.64
CA ARG A 50 10.28 2.27 -24.48
C ARG A 50 8.89 2.89 -24.41
N SER A 51 8.29 3.19 -25.54
CA SER A 51 6.93 3.73 -25.66
C SER A 51 5.86 2.77 -25.13
N GLU A 52 6.02 1.48 -25.42
CA GLU A 52 5.09 0.42 -24.96
C GLU A 52 5.22 0.22 -23.45
N ALA A 53 6.45 0.11 -22.95
CA ALA A 53 6.73 -0.01 -21.51
C ALA A 53 6.18 1.18 -20.72
N LEU A 54 6.35 2.40 -21.22
CA LEU A 54 5.80 3.60 -20.60
C LEU A 54 4.27 3.66 -20.67
N SER A 55 3.66 3.12 -21.71
CA SER A 55 2.19 3.03 -21.82
C SER A 55 1.60 2.08 -20.78
N LEU A 56 2.20 0.89 -20.59
CA LEU A 56 1.81 -0.03 -19.52
C LEU A 56 2.00 0.60 -18.13
N TYR A 57 3.15 1.25 -17.91
CA TYR A 57 3.44 1.95 -16.66
C TYR A 57 2.44 3.07 -16.36
N ALA A 58 2.07 3.87 -17.37
CA ALA A 58 1.09 4.94 -17.23
C ALA A 58 -0.31 4.39 -16.90
N LEU A 59 -0.75 3.33 -17.59
CA LEU A 59 -2.01 2.65 -17.30
C LEU A 59 -2.04 2.10 -15.87
N TYR A 60 -1.01 1.37 -15.48
CA TYR A 60 -0.86 0.84 -14.13
C TYR A 60 -0.94 1.95 -13.07
N THR A 61 -0.13 3.00 -13.25
CA THR A 61 -0.09 4.13 -12.31
C THR A 61 -1.42 4.84 -12.23
N GLY A 62 -2.07 5.11 -13.36
CA GLY A 62 -3.40 5.72 -13.42
C GLY A 62 -4.44 4.92 -12.63
N LEU A 63 -4.48 3.60 -12.82
CA LEU A 63 -5.41 2.73 -12.10
C LEU A 63 -5.13 2.69 -10.59
N VAL A 64 -3.87 2.70 -10.17
CA VAL A 64 -3.48 2.79 -8.75
C VAL A 64 -3.98 4.07 -8.09
N TYR A 65 -4.10 5.18 -8.82
CA TYR A 65 -4.66 6.42 -8.26
C TYR A 65 -6.20 6.44 -8.24
N VAL A 66 -6.87 5.66 -9.08
CA VAL A 66 -8.34 5.59 -9.13
C VAL A 66 -8.91 4.60 -8.12
N THR A 67 -8.28 3.45 -7.96
CA THR A 67 -8.79 2.35 -7.10
C THR A 67 -8.97 2.70 -5.62
N PRO A 68 -8.21 3.62 -4.99
CA PRO A 68 -8.43 4.05 -3.61
C PRO A 68 -9.83 4.59 -3.32
N ILE A 69 -10.50 5.18 -4.33
CA ILE A 69 -11.88 5.66 -4.20
C ILE A 69 -12.81 4.50 -3.85
N PHE A 70 -12.69 3.40 -4.59
CA PHE A 70 -13.49 2.19 -4.36
C PHE A 70 -13.08 1.46 -3.08
N GLY A 71 -11.77 1.38 -2.81
CA GLY A 71 -11.25 0.71 -1.63
C GLY A 71 -11.66 1.39 -0.32
N GLY A 72 -11.73 2.71 -0.30
CA GLY A 72 -12.29 3.47 0.83
C GLY A 72 -13.76 3.17 1.06
N LEU A 73 -14.58 3.17 0.00
CA LEU A 73 -16.01 2.83 0.09
C LEU A 73 -16.26 1.40 0.59
N ILE A 74 -15.50 0.43 0.09
CA ILE A 74 -15.59 -0.98 0.53
C ILE A 74 -15.22 -1.10 2.02
N ALA A 75 -14.20 -0.38 2.46
CA ALA A 75 -13.81 -0.39 3.87
C ALA A 75 -14.87 0.25 4.76
N ASP A 76 -15.46 1.37 4.36
CA ASP A 76 -16.49 2.07 5.13
C ASP A 76 -17.78 1.24 5.27
N GLN A 77 -18.16 0.50 4.23
CA GLN A 77 -19.46 -0.17 4.18
C GLN A 77 -19.42 -1.64 4.59
N ILE A 78 -18.29 -2.33 4.42
CA ILE A 78 -18.23 -3.80 4.49
C ILE A 78 -17.12 -4.31 5.40
N LEU A 79 -15.87 -3.89 5.19
CA LEU A 79 -14.69 -4.52 5.77
C LEU A 79 -14.23 -3.90 7.08
N GLY A 80 -14.39 -2.60 7.24
CA GLY A 80 -13.65 -1.80 8.21
C GLY A 80 -12.20 -1.55 7.77
N TYR A 81 -11.58 -0.51 8.28
CA TYR A 81 -10.26 -0.07 7.82
C TYR A 81 -9.16 -1.12 8.07
N ARG A 82 -9.18 -1.81 9.23
CA ARG A 82 -8.15 -2.81 9.57
C ARG A 82 -8.16 -3.99 8.62
N ASN A 83 -9.34 -4.56 8.38
CA ASN A 83 -9.46 -5.71 7.47
C ASN A 83 -9.12 -5.30 6.04
N ALA A 84 -9.52 -4.11 5.61
CA ALA A 84 -9.17 -3.59 4.30
C ALA A 84 -7.65 -3.44 4.13
N ILE A 85 -6.93 -2.96 5.16
CA ILE A 85 -5.46 -2.88 5.15
C ILE A 85 -4.84 -4.28 5.04
N ILE A 86 -5.29 -5.24 5.87
CA ILE A 86 -4.73 -6.59 5.88
C ILE A 86 -4.98 -7.30 4.54
N ILE A 87 -6.21 -7.25 4.03
CA ILE A 87 -6.59 -7.87 2.76
C ILE A 87 -5.82 -7.20 1.61
N GLY A 88 -5.75 -5.87 1.59
CA GLY A 88 -4.98 -5.12 0.61
C GLY A 88 -3.50 -5.49 0.62
N ALA A 89 -2.89 -5.57 1.80
CA ALA A 89 -1.50 -5.98 1.97
C ALA A 89 -1.25 -7.43 1.53
N LEU A 90 -2.17 -8.34 1.81
CA LEU A 90 -2.09 -9.73 1.35
C LEU A 90 -2.15 -9.81 -0.18
N ILE A 91 -3.11 -9.12 -0.80
CA ILE A 91 -3.24 -9.09 -2.26
C ILE A 91 -1.98 -8.50 -2.90
N MET A 92 -1.42 -7.41 -2.34
CA MET A 92 -0.16 -6.84 -2.84
C MET A 92 1.03 -7.78 -2.67
N THR A 93 1.11 -8.50 -1.55
CA THR A 93 2.14 -9.52 -1.33
C THR A 93 2.07 -10.61 -2.40
N LEU A 94 0.87 -11.12 -2.67
CA LEU A 94 0.65 -12.12 -3.74
C LEU A 94 0.95 -11.53 -5.12
N GLY A 95 0.66 -10.24 -5.33
CA GLY A 95 1.00 -9.53 -6.55
C GLY A 95 2.50 -9.47 -6.81
N HIS A 96 3.29 -9.10 -5.81
CA HIS A 96 4.76 -9.10 -5.93
C HIS A 96 5.33 -10.51 -6.11
N ALA A 97 4.74 -11.51 -5.43
CA ALA A 97 5.14 -12.91 -5.62
C ALA A 97 4.84 -13.36 -7.05
N ALA A 98 3.68 -13.00 -7.61
CA ALA A 98 3.37 -13.28 -9.01
C ALA A 98 4.39 -12.60 -9.94
N MET A 99 4.71 -11.31 -9.73
CA MET A 99 5.72 -10.62 -10.55
C MET A 99 7.09 -11.31 -10.47
N ALA A 100 7.49 -11.84 -9.31
CA ALA A 100 8.74 -12.59 -9.17
C ALA A 100 8.71 -13.94 -9.92
N LEU A 101 7.52 -14.47 -10.24
CA LEU A 101 7.34 -15.70 -11.00
C LEU A 101 7.21 -15.46 -12.52
N GLU A 102 7.33 -14.22 -13.00
CA GLU A 102 7.29 -13.87 -14.42
C GLU A 102 8.33 -14.62 -15.24
N VAL A 103 9.45 -14.98 -14.63
CA VAL A 103 10.52 -15.77 -15.23
C VAL A 103 10.05 -17.11 -15.78
N PHE A 104 8.95 -17.66 -15.25
CA PHE A 104 8.37 -18.91 -15.73
C PHE A 104 7.32 -18.69 -16.82
N TYR A 105 6.50 -17.65 -16.67
CA TYR A 105 5.43 -17.28 -17.63
C TYR A 105 5.15 -15.80 -17.55
N ASP A 106 5.21 -15.10 -18.67
CA ASP A 106 5.00 -13.66 -18.82
C ASP A 106 3.66 -13.17 -18.23
N PHE A 107 2.65 -14.00 -18.29
CA PHE A 107 1.33 -13.69 -17.76
C PHE A 107 1.34 -13.37 -16.26
N PHE A 108 2.29 -13.88 -15.48
CA PHE A 108 2.39 -13.58 -14.05
C PHE A 108 2.70 -12.12 -13.75
N LEU A 109 3.39 -11.41 -14.65
CA LEU A 109 3.59 -9.96 -14.52
C LEU A 109 2.26 -9.23 -14.49
N TYR A 110 1.36 -9.53 -15.44
CA TYR A 110 0.05 -8.87 -15.53
C TYR A 110 -0.84 -9.20 -14.33
N VAL A 111 -0.85 -10.45 -13.89
CA VAL A 111 -1.56 -10.85 -12.66
C VAL A 111 -1.03 -10.06 -11.47
N GLY A 112 0.29 -9.95 -11.36
CA GLY A 112 0.93 -9.16 -10.32
C GLY A 112 0.50 -7.70 -10.32
N LEU A 113 0.54 -7.03 -11.48
CA LEU A 113 0.11 -5.64 -11.62
C LEU A 113 -1.38 -5.44 -11.24
N ILE A 114 -2.27 -6.35 -11.65
CA ILE A 114 -3.69 -6.30 -11.27
C ILE A 114 -3.85 -6.45 -9.76
N CYS A 115 -3.15 -7.40 -9.13
CA CYS A 115 -3.16 -7.57 -7.68
C CYS A 115 -2.66 -6.31 -6.96
N LEU A 116 -1.61 -5.67 -7.45
CA LEU A 116 -1.08 -4.44 -6.88
C LEU A 116 -2.07 -3.27 -6.99
N ILE A 117 -2.77 -3.14 -8.11
CA ILE A 117 -3.82 -2.13 -8.30
C ILE A 117 -4.94 -2.30 -7.27
N ILE A 118 -5.47 -3.52 -7.15
CA ILE A 118 -6.57 -3.84 -6.24
C ILE A 118 -6.13 -3.69 -4.77
N GLY A 119 -4.98 -4.27 -4.43
CA GLY A 119 -4.45 -4.26 -3.07
C GLY A 119 -4.12 -2.86 -2.58
N ASN A 120 -3.47 -2.03 -3.41
CA ASN A 120 -3.18 -0.64 -3.09
C ASN A 120 -4.47 0.16 -2.89
N GLY A 121 -5.49 -0.07 -3.72
CA GLY A 121 -6.79 0.54 -3.58
C GLY A 121 -7.42 0.30 -2.20
N LEU A 122 -7.32 -0.93 -1.68
CA LEU A 122 -7.81 -1.28 -0.35
C LEU A 122 -6.90 -0.78 0.78
N PHE A 123 -5.59 -0.74 0.57
CA PHE A 123 -4.63 -0.41 1.62
C PHE A 123 -4.52 1.09 1.88
N LYS A 124 -4.19 1.85 0.84
CA LYS A 124 -3.75 3.24 0.96
C LYS A 124 -4.74 4.21 1.63
N PRO A 125 -6.03 4.27 1.25
CA PRO A 125 -6.97 5.20 1.86
C PRO A 125 -7.22 4.85 3.33
N ASN A 126 -7.17 3.57 3.66
CA ASN A 126 -7.56 3.06 4.97
C ASN A 126 -6.47 3.22 6.03
N ILE A 127 -5.19 3.06 5.68
CA ILE A 127 -4.10 3.31 6.62
C ILE A 127 -4.02 4.80 7.00
N SER A 128 -4.17 5.71 6.03
CA SER A 128 -4.20 7.15 6.28
C SER A 128 -5.39 7.55 7.15
N SER A 129 -6.56 6.92 6.97
CA SER A 129 -7.75 7.14 7.79
C SER A 129 -7.52 6.72 9.25
N ILE A 130 -6.78 5.64 9.51
CA ILE A 130 -6.45 5.24 10.90
C ILE A 130 -5.52 6.27 11.53
N VAL A 131 -4.53 6.82 10.82
CA VAL A 131 -3.65 7.88 11.34
C VAL A 131 -4.49 9.05 11.86
N GLY A 132 -5.44 9.54 11.05
CA GLY A 132 -6.32 10.65 11.46
C GLY A 132 -7.16 10.33 12.70
N LYS A 133 -7.59 9.08 12.87
CA LYS A 133 -8.42 8.63 14.00
C LYS A 133 -7.64 8.34 15.28
N LEU A 134 -6.31 8.30 15.25
CA LEU A 134 -5.48 8.17 16.44
C LEU A 134 -5.55 9.42 17.32
N TYR A 135 -5.82 10.59 16.74
CA TYR A 135 -5.87 11.87 17.43
C TYR A 135 -7.31 12.29 17.63
N LYS A 136 -7.68 12.59 18.87
CA LYS A 136 -9.06 12.98 19.25
C LYS A 136 -9.39 14.42 18.87
N THR A 137 -8.37 15.27 18.81
CA THR A 137 -8.51 16.71 18.53
C THR A 137 -7.65 17.09 17.33
N GLU A 138 -8.15 18.02 16.55
CA GLU A 138 -7.33 18.69 15.52
C GLU A 138 -6.29 19.58 16.21
N GLY A 139 -5.13 19.75 15.59
CA GLY A 139 -4.08 20.64 16.09
C GLY A 139 -2.66 20.12 15.86
N GLN A 140 -1.69 20.78 16.45
CA GLN A 140 -0.26 20.59 16.23
C GLN A 140 0.20 19.13 16.42
N ASP A 141 -0.36 18.42 17.41
CA ASP A 141 0.02 17.02 17.67
C ASP A 141 -0.40 16.09 16.53
N LYS A 142 -1.58 16.34 15.93
CA LYS A 142 -2.05 15.57 14.77
C LYS A 142 -1.22 15.87 13.53
N ASP A 143 -0.88 17.14 13.30
CA ASP A 143 -0.03 17.56 12.18
C ASP A 143 1.39 16.98 12.30
N ALA A 144 1.96 16.97 13.51
CA ALA A 144 3.23 16.32 13.80
C ALA A 144 3.15 14.80 13.56
N GLY A 145 2.04 14.16 13.94
CA GLY A 145 1.77 12.75 13.68
C GLY A 145 1.76 12.41 12.19
N TYR A 146 1.10 13.22 11.38
CA TYR A 146 1.15 13.06 9.92
C TYR A 146 2.56 13.29 9.37
N THR A 147 3.31 14.26 9.90
CA THR A 147 4.71 14.47 9.50
C THR A 147 5.55 13.24 9.76
N ILE A 148 5.45 12.62 10.93
CA ILE A 148 6.13 11.36 11.25
C ILE A 148 5.71 10.25 10.28
N PHE A 149 4.41 10.12 10.01
CA PHE A 149 3.90 9.13 9.06
C PHE A 149 4.48 9.32 7.65
N TYR A 150 4.55 10.56 7.16
CA TYR A 150 5.16 10.91 5.87
C TYR A 150 6.67 10.64 5.83
N MET A 151 7.38 10.76 6.95
CA MET A 151 8.79 10.35 7.02
C MET A 151 8.93 8.83 6.71
N GLY A 152 8.00 8.00 7.18
CA GLY A 152 7.95 6.58 6.83
C GLY A 152 7.78 6.35 5.33
N ILE A 153 6.86 7.09 4.69
CA ILE A 153 6.66 7.03 3.23
C ILE A 153 7.97 7.31 2.49
N ASN A 154 8.65 8.41 2.83
CA ASN A 154 9.87 8.82 2.13
C ASN A 154 11.04 7.86 2.38
N SER A 155 11.18 7.37 3.62
CA SER A 155 12.20 6.38 3.97
C SER A 155 12.00 5.07 3.21
N GLY A 156 10.76 4.58 3.15
CA GLY A 156 10.40 3.38 2.40
C GLY A 156 10.67 3.55 0.91
N ALA A 157 10.26 4.68 0.32
CA ALA A 157 10.49 4.97 -1.09
C ALA A 157 11.99 4.99 -1.43
N PHE A 158 12.80 5.68 -0.63
CA PHE A 158 14.24 5.76 -0.83
C PHE A 158 14.91 4.38 -0.77
N LEU A 159 14.66 3.62 0.30
CA LEU A 159 15.23 2.30 0.49
C LEU A 159 14.75 1.30 -0.57
N GLY A 160 13.47 1.37 -0.96
CA GLY A 160 12.88 0.48 -1.96
C GLY A 160 13.51 0.69 -3.34
N ILE A 161 13.62 1.94 -3.81
CA ILE A 161 14.26 2.27 -5.08
C ILE A 161 15.71 1.79 -5.07
N LEU A 162 16.45 2.06 -3.99
CA LEU A 162 17.86 1.72 -3.89
C LEU A 162 18.08 0.19 -3.91
N LEU A 163 17.38 -0.53 -3.04
CA LEU A 163 17.66 -1.97 -2.85
C LEU A 163 17.02 -2.83 -3.93
N CYS A 164 15.76 -2.57 -4.32
CA CYS A 164 15.14 -3.32 -5.42
C CYS A 164 15.82 -3.00 -6.75
N GLY A 165 16.23 -1.75 -6.97
CA GLY A 165 16.98 -1.36 -8.15
C GLY A 165 18.31 -2.09 -8.22
N TYR A 166 19.10 -2.02 -7.17
CA TYR A 166 20.41 -2.68 -7.11
C TYR A 166 20.31 -4.20 -7.33
N ILE A 167 19.38 -4.87 -6.63
CA ILE A 167 19.21 -6.33 -6.77
C ILE A 167 18.63 -6.68 -8.13
N GLY A 168 17.64 -5.93 -8.62
CA GLY A 168 17.05 -6.16 -9.93
C GLY A 168 18.07 -6.09 -11.07
N GLU A 169 18.93 -5.09 -11.07
CA GLU A 169 19.93 -4.88 -12.11
C GLU A 169 21.13 -5.84 -12.02
N ASN A 170 21.57 -6.23 -10.83
CA ASN A 170 22.79 -7.01 -10.67
C ASN A 170 22.55 -8.51 -10.49
N GLU A 171 21.45 -8.92 -9.83
CA GLU A 171 21.17 -10.33 -9.52
C GLU A 171 20.02 -10.89 -10.38
N GLY A 172 19.14 -10.02 -10.89
CA GLY A 172 18.02 -10.36 -11.75
C GLY A 172 16.69 -9.74 -11.31
N TRP A 173 15.86 -9.39 -12.29
CA TRP A 173 14.63 -8.64 -12.12
C TRP A 173 13.64 -9.31 -11.16
N HIS A 174 13.50 -10.63 -11.29
CA HIS A 174 12.62 -11.43 -10.42
C HIS A 174 13.02 -11.37 -8.94
N TYR A 175 14.32 -11.24 -8.62
CA TYR A 175 14.76 -11.02 -7.24
C TYR A 175 14.40 -9.63 -6.72
N GLY A 176 14.46 -8.61 -7.58
CA GLY A 176 14.01 -7.26 -7.25
C GLY A 176 12.51 -7.21 -6.93
N PHE A 177 11.66 -7.85 -7.75
CA PHE A 177 10.23 -8.00 -7.50
C PHE A 177 9.95 -8.84 -6.25
N GLY A 178 10.69 -9.92 -6.05
CA GLY A 178 10.59 -10.78 -4.87
C GLY A 178 10.93 -10.05 -3.58
N LEU A 179 11.99 -9.22 -3.59
CA LEU A 179 12.37 -8.41 -2.45
C LEU A 179 11.25 -7.44 -2.05
N ALA A 180 10.64 -6.77 -3.01
CA ALA A 180 9.47 -5.93 -2.78
C ALA A 180 8.34 -6.71 -2.09
N GLY A 181 8.10 -7.95 -2.53
CA GLY A 181 7.11 -8.86 -1.93
C GLY A 181 7.44 -9.25 -0.48
N ILE A 182 8.69 -9.53 -0.18
CA ILE A 182 9.14 -9.86 1.19
C ILE A 182 8.85 -8.70 2.14
N PHE A 183 9.19 -7.47 1.78
CA PHE A 183 8.95 -6.31 2.64
C PHE A 183 7.47 -5.98 2.76
N MET A 184 6.67 -6.19 1.70
CA MET A 184 5.21 -6.07 1.79
C MET A 184 4.62 -7.08 2.78
N PHE A 185 5.08 -8.32 2.72
CA PHE A 185 4.67 -9.38 3.64
C PHE A 185 5.03 -9.07 5.10
N LEU A 186 6.24 -8.57 5.34
CA LEU A 186 6.66 -8.13 6.68
C LEU A 186 5.78 -7.00 7.21
N GLY A 187 5.44 -6.01 6.38
CA GLY A 187 4.52 -4.93 6.73
C GLY A 187 3.12 -5.45 7.08
N MET A 188 2.61 -6.41 6.31
CA MET A 188 1.34 -7.07 6.58
C MET A 188 1.36 -7.81 7.93
N LEU A 189 2.39 -8.62 8.19
CA LEU A 189 2.52 -9.36 9.45
C LEU A 189 2.64 -8.42 10.63
N GLN A 190 3.46 -7.38 10.52
CA GLN A 190 3.62 -6.37 11.56
C GLN A 190 2.28 -5.74 11.91
N PHE A 191 1.51 -5.29 10.91
CA PHE A 191 0.20 -4.69 11.15
C PHE A 191 -0.78 -5.70 11.76
N TYR A 192 -0.83 -6.92 11.24
CA TYR A 192 -1.71 -7.98 11.73
C TYR A 192 -1.51 -8.27 13.22
N TYR A 193 -0.27 -8.46 13.66
CA TYR A 193 0.03 -8.74 15.08
C TYR A 193 -0.12 -7.51 15.98
N ALA A 194 0.12 -6.32 15.46
CA ALA A 194 0.06 -5.08 16.23
C ALA A 194 -1.34 -4.42 16.25
N GLN A 195 -2.31 -4.91 15.47
CA GLN A 195 -3.61 -4.25 15.31
C GLN A 195 -4.41 -4.04 16.61
N ASN A 196 -4.14 -4.84 17.65
CA ASN A 196 -4.80 -4.71 18.95
C ASN A 196 -4.46 -3.36 19.65
N ILE A 197 -3.35 -2.72 19.28
CA ILE A 197 -2.94 -1.40 19.80
C ILE A 197 -3.97 -0.33 19.47
N PHE A 198 -4.70 -0.48 18.37
CA PHE A 198 -5.70 0.50 17.91
C PHE A 198 -7.04 0.44 18.66
N GLY A 199 -7.24 -0.54 19.57
CA GLY A 199 -8.51 -0.70 20.32
C GLY A 199 -9.73 -0.86 19.40
N SER A 200 -10.67 0.07 19.40
CA SER A 200 -11.85 0.07 18.52
C SER A 200 -11.64 0.83 17.19
N ILE A 201 -10.53 1.55 17.03
CA ILE A 201 -10.26 2.33 15.82
C ILE A 201 -10.13 1.40 14.62
N GLY A 202 -10.89 1.63 13.55
CA GLY A 202 -10.82 0.92 12.28
C GLY A 202 -11.55 -0.44 12.25
N VAL A 203 -12.23 -0.82 13.33
CA VAL A 203 -13.12 -1.98 13.33
C VAL A 203 -14.45 -1.61 12.66
N PHE A 204 -15.00 -2.51 11.85
CA PHE A 204 -16.30 -2.32 11.23
C PHE A 204 -17.41 -2.31 12.30
N ASN A 205 -18.22 -1.26 12.31
CA ASN A 205 -19.39 -1.17 13.19
C ASN A 205 -20.64 -0.86 12.36
N LYS A 206 -21.52 -1.84 12.25
CA LYS A 206 -22.74 -1.77 11.43
C LYS A 206 -23.71 -0.65 11.86
N ASN A 207 -23.66 -0.21 13.11
CA ASN A 207 -24.53 0.85 13.62
C ASN A 207 -24.12 2.23 13.10
N ASN A 208 -22.82 2.49 12.99
CA ASN A 208 -22.32 3.78 12.48
C ASN A 208 -22.58 3.95 10.96
N SER A 209 -22.71 2.85 10.22
CA SER A 209 -23.03 2.90 8.78
C SER A 209 -24.50 3.31 8.54
N LYS A 210 -25.41 2.99 9.46
CA LYS A 210 -26.82 3.37 9.36
C LYS A 210 -27.07 4.83 9.74
N GLU A 211 -26.34 5.37 10.71
CA GLU A 211 -26.46 6.78 11.10
C GLU A 211 -25.99 7.73 9.99
N LYS A 212 -24.90 7.41 9.29
CA LYS A 212 -24.44 8.22 8.15
C LYS A 212 -25.43 8.27 6.98
N VAL A 213 -26.10 7.14 6.71
CA VAL A 213 -27.11 7.07 5.62
C VAL A 213 -28.36 7.88 5.98
N VAL A 214 -28.73 7.94 7.27
CA VAL A 214 -29.89 8.73 7.73
C VAL A 214 -29.59 10.22 7.70
N ASP A 215 -28.39 10.67 8.08
CA ASP A 215 -27.98 12.07 8.00
C ASP A 215 -27.89 12.59 6.57
N GLU A 216 -27.37 11.78 5.62
CA GLU A 216 -27.35 12.16 4.20
C GLU A 216 -28.74 12.22 3.55
N SER A 217 -29.69 11.42 4.04
CA SER A 217 -31.07 11.45 3.55
C SER A 217 -31.88 12.61 4.14
N SER A 218 -31.57 13.02 5.37
CA SER A 218 -32.21 14.15 6.06
C SER A 218 -31.72 15.53 5.59
N GLY A 219 -30.54 15.61 4.99
CA GLY A 219 -29.95 16.85 4.46
C GLY A 219 -30.37 17.22 3.04
N LYS A 220 -31.25 16.44 2.37
CA LYS A 220 -31.74 16.71 1.02
C LYS A 220 -33.11 17.41 0.95
N ASP A 221 -33.71 17.71 2.09
CA ASP A 221 -35.02 18.35 2.18
C ASP A 221 -34.96 19.80 2.75
N LEU A 222 -33.89 20.55 2.44
CA LEU A 222 -33.80 21.98 2.75
C LEU A 222 -33.34 22.79 1.54
#